data_05f015db3df04466153abbddb761ef11
#
_entry.id   05f015db3df04466153abbddb761ef11
#
_cell.length_a   1.000
_cell.length_b   1.000
_cell.length_c   1.000
_cell.angle_alpha   90.00
_cell.angle_beta   90.00
_cell.angle_gamma   90.00
#
_symmetry.space_group_name_H-M   'P 1'
#
loop_
_entity.id
_entity.type
_entity.pdbx_description
1 polymer ?
#
loop_
_entity_poly.entity_id
_entity_poly.type
_entity_poly.pdbx_seq_one_letter_code
_entity_poly.pdbx_strand_id
1 'polypeptide(L)'
;MLTFLGIIVLVIFVHELGHYLAARAMGVAVDSFSIGFGKVLLKKKMWGTEWRLSLLPFGGYIMPRGEQDYYNKNDDPQSFWAVAPWRRAVTAIMGPVFNLLLPWPLYFMMLVGQPYPDIVVPDGAEPSRIGVMDAAYYSHKISTKFYSSIWTAVSTPRNEPMSIRDVGGPVAVYEFTEIARKRSVETGDWGFLIDWIAFFSINLGVINLLIVTGKHP
;
A
#
# COMPACT_ATOMS: atom_id res chain seq x y z
N MET A 1 -13.98 5.17 13.36
CA MET A 1 -13.75 3.72 13.27
C MET A 1 -13.87 3.17 11.85
N LEU A 2 -14.95 3.41 11.09
CA LEU A 2 -15.08 2.92 9.72
C LEU A 2 -13.99 3.42 8.78
N THR A 3 -13.62 4.71 8.84
CA THR A 3 -12.54 5.28 8.04
C THR A 3 -11.19 4.59 8.30
N PHE A 4 -10.87 4.38 9.57
CA PHE A 4 -9.66 3.66 9.98
C PHE A 4 -9.61 2.24 9.41
N LEU A 5 -10.70 1.47 9.55
CA LEU A 5 -10.80 0.13 8.98
C LEU A 5 -10.69 0.16 7.45
N GLY A 6 -11.34 1.14 6.80
CA GLY A 6 -11.26 1.33 5.35
C GLY A 6 -9.84 1.59 4.86
N ILE A 7 -9.07 2.44 5.56
CA ILE A 7 -7.67 2.73 5.22
C ILE A 7 -6.79 1.49 5.39
N ILE A 8 -6.92 0.78 6.52
CA ILE A 8 -6.17 -0.45 6.74
C ILE A 8 -6.45 -1.48 5.64
N VAL A 9 -7.73 -1.71 5.35
CA VAL A 9 -8.15 -2.65 4.30
C VAL A 9 -7.60 -2.24 2.93
N LEU A 10 -7.64 -0.94 2.59
CA LEU A 10 -7.10 -0.42 1.33
C LEU A 10 -5.59 -0.69 1.20
N VAL A 11 -4.83 -0.32 2.23
CA VAL A 11 -3.36 -0.44 2.20
C VAL A 11 -2.93 -1.91 2.19
N ILE A 12 -3.61 -2.77 2.96
CA ILE A 12 -3.37 -4.21 2.93
C ILE A 12 -3.77 -4.81 1.58
N PHE A 13 -4.93 -4.43 1.05
CA PHE A 13 -5.37 -4.92 -0.26
C PHE A 13 -4.36 -4.60 -1.35
N VAL A 14 -3.85 -3.38 -1.39
CA VAL A 14 -2.83 -2.96 -2.37
C VAL A 14 -1.54 -3.76 -2.19
N HIS A 15 -1.13 -4.01 -0.94
CA HIS A 15 0.03 -4.85 -0.62
C HIS A 15 -0.12 -6.27 -1.16
N GLU A 16 -1.20 -6.95 -0.80
CA GLU A 16 -1.46 -8.32 -1.24
C GLU A 16 -1.67 -8.41 -2.76
N LEU A 17 -2.27 -7.36 -3.34
CA LEU A 17 -2.43 -7.25 -4.80
C LEU A 17 -1.07 -7.20 -5.51
N GLY A 18 -0.09 -6.52 -4.93
CA GLY A 18 1.29 -6.50 -5.43
C GLY A 18 1.90 -7.89 -5.51
N HIS A 19 1.80 -8.66 -4.43
CA HIS A 19 2.23 -10.05 -4.38
C HIS A 19 1.49 -10.93 -5.39
N TYR A 20 0.17 -10.79 -5.46
CA TYR A 20 -0.69 -11.55 -6.37
C TYR A 20 -0.34 -11.33 -7.84
N LEU A 21 -0.25 -10.06 -8.26
CA LEU A 21 0.06 -9.71 -9.64
C LEU A 21 1.47 -10.18 -10.03
N ALA A 22 2.43 -10.02 -9.12
CA ALA A 22 3.79 -10.50 -9.34
C ALA A 22 3.85 -12.03 -9.44
N ALA A 23 3.22 -12.76 -8.54
CA ALA A 23 3.16 -14.22 -8.60
C ALA A 23 2.62 -14.69 -9.96
N ARG A 24 1.49 -14.13 -10.39
CA ARG A 24 0.86 -14.43 -11.67
C ARG A 24 1.76 -14.09 -12.88
N ALA A 25 2.42 -12.93 -12.85
CA ALA A 25 3.36 -12.50 -13.89
C ALA A 25 4.61 -13.38 -13.94
N MET A 26 5.05 -13.90 -12.80
CA MET A 26 6.20 -14.80 -12.69
C MET A 26 5.85 -16.27 -12.99
N GLY A 27 4.60 -16.58 -13.35
CA GLY A 27 4.15 -17.92 -13.71
C GLY A 27 3.76 -18.79 -12.51
N VAL A 28 3.61 -18.19 -11.32
CA VAL A 28 3.16 -18.90 -10.12
C VAL A 28 1.63 -18.80 -10.02
N ALA A 29 0.97 -19.93 -9.88
CA ALA A 29 -0.45 -19.94 -9.58
C ALA A 29 -0.70 -19.50 -8.13
N VAL A 30 -1.81 -18.78 -7.90
CA VAL A 30 -2.23 -18.35 -6.57
C VAL A 30 -3.55 -19.04 -6.25
N ASP A 31 -3.56 -19.90 -5.25
CA ASP A 31 -4.73 -20.69 -4.89
C ASP A 31 -5.74 -19.87 -4.10
N SER A 32 -5.28 -18.96 -3.21
CA SER A 32 -6.17 -18.03 -2.52
C SER A 32 -5.56 -16.64 -2.35
N PHE A 33 -6.45 -15.65 -2.33
CA PHE A 33 -6.20 -14.25 -1.99
C PHE A 33 -7.18 -13.86 -0.89
N SER A 34 -6.70 -13.48 0.29
CA SER A 34 -7.56 -13.12 1.41
C SER A 34 -7.29 -11.73 1.92
N ILE A 35 -8.36 -10.96 2.11
CA ILE A 35 -8.35 -9.76 2.95
C ILE A 35 -8.86 -10.18 4.32
N GLY A 36 -8.02 -9.98 5.33
CA GLY A 36 -8.32 -10.39 6.70
C GLY A 36 -7.93 -11.83 7.00
N PHE A 37 -8.05 -12.15 8.29
CA PHE A 37 -7.77 -13.45 8.86
C PHE A 37 -9.00 -14.07 9.54
N GLY A 38 -8.91 -15.34 9.90
CA GLY A 38 -9.93 -16.06 10.64
C GLY A 38 -11.06 -16.57 9.77
N LYS A 39 -12.30 -16.52 10.30
CA LYS A 39 -13.49 -17.08 9.62
C LYS A 39 -13.76 -16.33 8.30
N VAL A 40 -13.84 -17.09 7.22
CA VAL A 40 -14.19 -16.54 5.88
C VAL A 40 -15.67 -16.16 5.89
N LEU A 41 -15.94 -14.89 5.61
CA LEU A 41 -17.30 -14.32 5.51
C LEU A 41 -17.86 -14.44 4.09
N LEU A 42 -17.02 -14.10 3.10
CA LEU A 42 -17.37 -14.18 1.69
C LEU A 42 -16.21 -14.82 0.92
N LYS A 43 -16.56 -15.64 -0.07
CA LYS A 43 -15.57 -16.20 -1.00
C LYS A 43 -16.14 -16.33 -2.41
N LYS A 44 -15.28 -16.13 -3.39
CA LYS A 44 -15.60 -16.29 -4.80
C LYS A 44 -14.38 -16.76 -5.57
N LYS A 45 -14.53 -17.77 -6.42
CA LYS A 45 -13.45 -18.24 -7.30
C LYS A 45 -13.48 -17.44 -8.61
N MET A 46 -12.38 -16.75 -8.90
CA MET A 46 -12.19 -15.98 -10.14
C MET A 46 -10.74 -16.13 -10.62
N TRP A 47 -10.52 -16.27 -11.94
CA TRP A 47 -9.20 -16.38 -12.57
C TRP A 47 -8.30 -17.47 -11.99
N GLY A 48 -8.91 -18.58 -11.51
CA GLY A 48 -8.20 -19.70 -10.90
C GLY A 48 -7.84 -19.52 -9.42
N THR A 49 -8.13 -18.35 -8.83
CA THR A 49 -7.85 -18.01 -7.41
C THR A 49 -9.14 -17.91 -6.61
N GLU A 50 -9.15 -18.40 -5.38
CA GLU A 50 -10.25 -18.19 -4.45
C GLU A 50 -10.04 -16.87 -3.70
N TRP A 51 -10.84 -15.86 -4.03
CA TRP A 51 -10.86 -14.55 -3.36
C TRP A 51 -11.69 -14.65 -2.10
N ARG A 52 -11.14 -14.21 -0.96
CA ARG A 52 -11.73 -14.32 0.37
C ARG A 52 -11.80 -12.98 1.07
N LEU A 53 -12.90 -12.74 1.78
CA LEU A 53 -13.02 -11.69 2.78
C LEU A 53 -13.24 -12.37 4.13
N SER A 54 -12.36 -12.10 5.08
CA SER A 54 -12.35 -12.74 6.40
C SER A 54 -12.74 -11.77 7.52
N LEU A 55 -13.08 -12.29 8.68
CA LEU A 55 -13.69 -11.56 9.79
C LEU A 55 -12.77 -10.48 10.39
N LEU A 56 -11.46 -10.74 10.50
CA LEU A 56 -10.50 -9.85 11.14
C LEU A 56 -9.73 -9.06 10.09
N PRO A 57 -10.08 -7.79 9.83
CA PRO A 57 -9.52 -7.01 8.71
C PRO A 57 -8.12 -6.40 8.99
N PHE A 58 -7.35 -6.97 9.93
CA PHE A 58 -6.04 -6.48 10.34
C PHE A 58 -4.88 -7.18 9.62
N GLY A 59 -5.06 -7.55 8.38
CA GLY A 59 -4.05 -8.19 7.57
C GLY A 59 -4.65 -8.82 6.31
N GLY A 60 -3.81 -9.51 5.58
CA GLY A 60 -4.19 -10.26 4.39
C GLY A 60 -3.15 -11.33 4.10
N TYR A 61 -3.38 -12.11 3.08
CA TYR A 61 -2.40 -13.04 2.55
C TYR A 61 -2.75 -13.48 1.14
N ILE A 62 -1.74 -13.79 0.37
CA ILE A 62 -1.89 -14.67 -0.78
C ILE A 62 -1.36 -16.06 -0.42
N MET A 63 -1.84 -17.09 -1.10
CA MET A 63 -1.32 -18.45 -1.00
C MET A 63 -0.83 -18.90 -2.37
N PRO A 64 0.45 -18.70 -2.68
CA PRO A 64 1.05 -19.25 -3.87
C PRO A 64 0.97 -20.79 -3.85
N ARG A 65 0.67 -21.37 -4.99
CA ARG A 65 0.52 -22.83 -5.09
C ARG A 65 1.82 -23.55 -4.70
N GLY A 66 1.71 -24.55 -3.85
CA GLY A 66 2.83 -25.38 -3.40
C GLY A 66 3.83 -24.65 -2.49
N GLU A 67 3.57 -23.45 -2.01
CA GLU A 67 4.48 -22.71 -1.13
C GLU A 67 4.76 -23.48 0.18
N GLN A 68 3.74 -24.15 0.72
CA GLN A 68 3.86 -24.92 1.95
C GLN A 68 4.53 -26.29 1.77
N ASP A 69 4.70 -26.74 0.54
CA ASP A 69 5.18 -28.06 0.19
C ASP A 69 6.66 -28.06 -0.26
N TYR A 70 7.53 -27.38 0.48
CA TYR A 70 8.95 -27.24 0.14
C TYR A 70 9.65 -28.59 -0.09
N TYR A 71 9.30 -29.61 0.68
CA TYR A 71 9.88 -30.97 0.59
C TYR A 71 9.25 -31.83 -0.49
N ASN A 72 8.00 -31.56 -0.85
CA ASN A 72 7.29 -32.22 -1.96
C ASN A 72 7.27 -31.26 -3.15
N LYS A 73 8.39 -31.15 -3.88
CA LYS A 73 8.38 -30.44 -5.15
C LYS A 73 7.35 -31.12 -6.06
N ASN A 74 6.13 -30.57 -6.03
CA ASN A 74 5.08 -31.06 -6.92
C ASN A 74 5.55 -30.86 -8.37
N ASP A 75 5.24 -31.83 -9.24
CA ASP A 75 5.50 -31.73 -10.69
C ASP A 75 4.69 -30.64 -11.38
N ASP A 76 3.99 -29.78 -10.60
CA ASP A 76 3.25 -28.65 -11.13
C ASP A 76 4.20 -27.49 -11.47
N PRO A 77 4.37 -27.18 -12.77
CA PRO A 77 5.25 -26.10 -13.22
C PRO A 77 4.83 -24.71 -12.72
N GLN A 78 3.59 -24.55 -12.24
CA GLN A 78 3.08 -23.30 -11.66
C GLN A 78 3.25 -23.25 -10.12
N SER A 79 3.93 -24.24 -9.53
CA SER A 79 4.25 -24.23 -8.09
C SER A 79 5.28 -23.14 -7.77
N PHE A 80 5.17 -22.53 -6.59
CA PHE A 80 6.11 -21.53 -6.09
C PHE A 80 7.56 -22.03 -6.07
N TRP A 81 7.79 -23.31 -5.76
CA TRP A 81 9.14 -23.89 -5.71
C TRP A 81 9.64 -24.40 -7.08
N ALA A 82 8.77 -24.49 -8.07
CA ALA A 82 9.16 -24.88 -9.43
C ALA A 82 9.81 -23.74 -10.21
N VAL A 83 9.48 -22.48 -9.87
CA VAL A 83 10.04 -21.32 -10.55
C VAL A 83 11.41 -20.92 -10.01
N ALA A 84 12.20 -20.23 -10.84
CA ALA A 84 13.54 -19.77 -10.48
C ALA A 84 13.54 -18.86 -9.25
N PRO A 85 14.59 -18.87 -8.40
CA PRO A 85 14.65 -18.09 -7.16
C PRO A 85 14.38 -16.60 -7.33
N TRP A 86 14.86 -15.98 -8.41
CA TRP A 86 14.64 -14.57 -8.68
C TRP A 86 13.15 -14.23 -8.90
N ARG A 87 12.36 -15.14 -9.48
CA ARG A 87 10.90 -14.97 -9.66
C ARG A 87 10.18 -14.98 -8.32
N ARG A 88 10.61 -15.83 -7.40
CA ARG A 88 10.11 -15.86 -6.02
C ARG A 88 10.46 -14.57 -5.28
N ALA A 89 11.70 -14.08 -5.44
CA ALA A 89 12.14 -12.81 -4.87
C ALA A 89 11.29 -11.63 -5.39
N VAL A 90 11.02 -11.55 -6.69
CA VAL A 90 10.11 -10.55 -7.27
C VAL A 90 8.72 -10.65 -6.63
N THR A 91 8.17 -11.85 -6.49
CA THR A 91 6.87 -12.04 -5.82
C THR A 91 6.90 -11.50 -4.39
N ALA A 92 7.97 -11.76 -3.63
CA ALA A 92 8.09 -11.32 -2.24
C ALA A 92 8.26 -9.79 -2.08
N ILE A 93 8.88 -9.11 -3.06
CA ILE A 93 9.17 -7.68 -2.98
C ILE A 93 8.00 -6.82 -3.46
N MET A 94 7.15 -7.34 -4.36
CA MET A 94 6.15 -6.51 -5.04
C MET A 94 5.00 -6.05 -4.15
N GLY A 95 4.70 -6.71 -3.04
CA GLY A 95 3.77 -6.19 -2.03
C GLY A 95 4.24 -4.85 -1.46
N PRO A 96 5.42 -4.80 -0.82
CA PRO A 96 6.03 -3.54 -0.40
C PRO A 96 6.12 -2.48 -1.50
N VAL A 97 6.53 -2.85 -2.70
CA VAL A 97 6.64 -1.92 -3.85
C VAL A 97 5.28 -1.30 -4.19
N PHE A 98 4.20 -2.06 -4.19
CA PHE A 98 2.86 -1.53 -4.45
C PHE A 98 2.43 -0.53 -3.38
N ASN A 99 2.78 -0.75 -2.12
CA ASN A 99 2.54 0.24 -1.07
C ASN A 99 3.35 1.52 -1.27
N LEU A 100 4.58 1.42 -1.75
CA LEU A 100 5.37 2.60 -2.12
C LEU A 100 4.78 3.34 -3.33
N LEU A 101 4.15 2.64 -4.26
CA LEU A 101 3.53 3.25 -5.44
C LEU A 101 2.14 3.85 -5.19
N LEU A 102 1.44 3.44 -4.13
CA LEU A 102 0.07 3.88 -3.82
C LEU A 102 -0.12 5.41 -3.73
N PRO A 103 0.82 6.22 -3.19
CA PRO A 103 0.67 7.67 -3.15
C PRO A 103 0.44 8.31 -4.52
N TRP A 104 1.04 7.80 -5.59
CA TRP A 104 0.92 8.36 -6.92
C TRP A 104 -0.53 8.44 -7.43
N PRO A 105 -1.27 7.34 -7.55
CA PRO A 105 -2.67 7.40 -7.98
C PRO A 105 -3.54 8.18 -7.01
N LEU A 106 -3.26 8.17 -5.71
CA LEU A 106 -4.03 8.95 -4.73
C LEU A 106 -3.89 10.45 -4.98
N TYR A 107 -2.65 10.96 -5.11
CA TYR A 107 -2.43 12.38 -5.42
C TYR A 107 -2.90 12.74 -6.82
N PHE A 108 -2.73 11.84 -7.80
CA PHE A 108 -3.24 12.06 -9.14
C PHE A 108 -4.76 12.27 -9.14
N MET A 109 -5.50 11.39 -8.47
CA MET A 109 -6.97 11.49 -8.37
C MET A 109 -7.41 12.74 -7.61
N MET A 110 -6.64 13.17 -6.61
CA MET A 110 -6.91 14.38 -5.86
C MET A 110 -6.72 15.64 -6.71
N LEU A 111 -5.66 15.68 -7.52
CA LEU A 111 -5.23 16.88 -8.23
C LEU A 111 -5.96 17.09 -9.56
N VAL A 112 -6.29 16.02 -10.28
CA VAL A 112 -6.90 16.13 -11.61
C VAL A 112 -8.24 16.88 -11.54
N GLY A 113 -8.38 17.92 -12.36
CA GLY A 113 -9.59 18.75 -12.42
C GLY A 113 -9.72 19.81 -11.31
N GLN A 114 -8.78 19.85 -10.36
CA GLN A 114 -8.76 20.91 -9.34
C GLN A 114 -8.29 22.25 -9.95
N PRO A 115 -8.73 23.41 -9.43
CA PRO A 115 -8.17 24.68 -9.81
C PRO A 115 -6.69 24.76 -9.41
N TYR A 116 -5.89 25.48 -10.19
CA TYR A 116 -4.49 25.76 -9.81
C TYR A 116 -4.46 26.63 -8.55
N PRO A 117 -3.73 26.23 -7.49
CA PRO A 117 -3.78 26.90 -6.19
C PRO A 117 -3.22 28.34 -6.19
N ASP A 118 -2.32 28.64 -7.14
CA ASP A 118 -1.55 29.90 -7.14
C ASP A 118 -1.94 30.88 -8.28
N ILE A 119 -3.06 30.62 -8.97
CA ILE A 119 -3.51 31.49 -10.06
C ILE A 119 -4.56 32.45 -9.52
N VAL A 120 -4.19 33.75 -9.47
CA VAL A 120 -5.17 34.84 -9.26
C VAL A 120 -6.02 34.94 -10.52
N VAL A 121 -7.29 34.55 -10.40
CA VAL A 121 -8.25 34.59 -11.50
C VAL A 121 -8.85 35.99 -11.54
N PRO A 122 -8.85 36.73 -12.72
CA PRO A 122 -9.55 37.96 -12.83
C PRO A 122 -11.05 37.82 -12.56
N ASP A 123 -11.69 38.89 -12.08
CA ASP A 123 -13.12 38.89 -11.81
C ASP A 123 -13.92 38.44 -13.03
N GLY A 124 -14.75 37.40 -12.85
CA GLY A 124 -15.58 36.86 -13.89
C GLY A 124 -14.95 35.80 -14.80
N ALA A 125 -13.67 35.45 -14.59
CA ALA A 125 -13.02 34.37 -15.33
C ALA A 125 -13.06 33.05 -14.54
N GLU A 126 -13.23 31.92 -15.25
CA GLU A 126 -13.12 30.58 -14.65
C GLU A 126 -11.63 30.25 -14.38
N PRO A 127 -11.31 29.67 -13.21
CA PRO A 127 -9.95 29.26 -12.91
C PRO A 127 -9.51 28.14 -13.84
N SER A 128 -8.26 28.22 -14.33
CA SER A 128 -7.64 27.12 -15.06
C SER A 128 -7.58 25.86 -14.19
N ARG A 129 -7.94 24.72 -14.75
CA ARG A 129 -7.96 23.44 -14.02
C ARG A 129 -6.73 22.61 -14.34
N ILE A 130 -6.23 21.89 -13.33
CA ILE A 130 -5.09 20.99 -13.47
C ILE A 130 -5.46 19.87 -14.44
N GLY A 131 -4.75 19.83 -15.57
CA GLY A 131 -4.90 18.81 -16.59
C GLY A 131 -4.26 17.46 -16.16
N VAL A 132 -4.50 16.41 -16.94
CA VAL A 132 -3.98 15.06 -16.69
C VAL A 132 -2.45 15.04 -16.59
N MET A 133 -1.74 15.74 -17.49
CA MET A 133 -0.26 15.77 -17.50
C MET A 133 0.30 16.49 -16.27
N ASP A 134 -0.31 17.61 -15.89
CA ASP A 134 0.12 18.37 -14.71
C ASP A 134 -0.20 17.62 -13.42
N ALA A 135 -1.37 16.98 -13.35
CA ALA A 135 -1.72 16.11 -12.21
C ALA A 135 -0.71 14.96 -12.07
N ALA A 136 -0.29 14.33 -13.17
CA ALA A 136 0.74 13.28 -13.15
C ALA A 136 2.10 13.82 -12.68
N TYR A 137 2.51 14.99 -13.17
CA TYR A 137 3.76 15.64 -12.76
C TYR A 137 3.75 16.00 -11.27
N TYR A 138 2.70 16.69 -10.80
CA TYR A 138 2.62 17.10 -9.40
C TYR A 138 2.46 15.93 -8.44
N SER A 139 1.70 14.90 -8.79
CA SER A 139 1.58 13.67 -7.97
C SER A 139 2.93 12.98 -7.80
N HIS A 140 3.73 12.90 -8.87
CA HIS A 140 5.10 12.41 -8.79
C HIS A 140 5.97 13.27 -7.85
N LYS A 141 5.92 14.59 -8.01
CA LYS A 141 6.71 15.54 -7.20
C LYS A 141 6.34 15.46 -5.72
N ILE A 142 5.05 15.35 -5.37
CA ILE A 142 4.60 15.22 -3.99
C ILE A 142 5.06 13.87 -3.42
N SER A 143 4.84 12.78 -4.14
CA SER A 143 5.24 11.44 -3.69
C SER A 143 6.76 11.35 -3.44
N THR A 144 7.59 11.93 -4.33
CA THR A 144 9.05 11.96 -4.15
C THR A 144 9.49 12.74 -2.91
N LYS A 145 8.79 13.81 -2.53
CA LYS A 145 9.06 14.51 -1.27
C LYS A 145 8.79 13.60 -0.06
N PHE A 146 7.70 12.84 -0.09
CA PHE A 146 7.41 11.87 0.97
C PHE A 146 8.52 10.82 1.09
N TYR A 147 8.95 10.23 -0.02
CA TYR A 147 10.03 9.22 0.01
C TYR A 147 11.33 9.81 0.56
N SER A 148 11.71 11.02 0.14
CA SER A 148 12.92 11.68 0.64
C SER A 148 12.83 11.99 2.13
N SER A 149 11.67 12.41 2.63
CA SER A 149 11.45 12.69 4.06
C SER A 149 11.58 11.43 4.90
N ILE A 150 10.97 10.32 4.46
CA ILE A 150 11.07 9.03 5.15
C ILE A 150 12.52 8.51 5.09
N TRP A 151 13.16 8.58 3.92
CA TRP A 151 14.56 8.19 3.78
C TRP A 151 15.47 8.96 4.75
N THR A 152 15.30 10.29 4.81
CA THR A 152 16.05 11.14 5.75
C THR A 152 15.78 10.72 7.20
N ALA A 153 14.53 10.47 7.56
CA ALA A 153 14.16 10.05 8.91
C ALA A 153 14.78 8.70 9.31
N VAL A 154 14.90 7.76 8.36
CA VAL A 154 15.49 6.43 8.59
C VAL A 154 17.00 6.46 8.56
N SER A 155 17.61 7.25 7.66
CA SER A 155 19.06 7.31 7.45
C SER A 155 19.81 8.27 8.38
N THR A 156 19.10 9.19 9.06
CA THR A 156 19.72 10.12 9.99
C THR A 156 20.11 9.41 11.28
N PRO A 157 21.40 9.42 11.68
CA PRO A 157 21.82 8.84 12.95
C PRO A 157 21.10 9.53 14.12
N ARG A 158 20.49 8.73 15.00
CA ARG A 158 19.85 9.22 16.21
C ARG A 158 20.76 9.01 17.41
N ASN A 159 20.83 10.00 18.29
CA ASN A 159 21.61 9.90 19.53
C ASN A 159 20.96 8.96 20.57
N GLU A 160 19.69 8.60 20.38
CA GLU A 160 18.97 7.67 21.24
C GLU A 160 18.29 6.57 20.41
N PRO A 161 18.22 5.32 20.94
CA PRO A 161 17.54 4.24 20.28
C PRO A 161 16.02 4.56 20.19
N MET A 162 15.43 4.23 19.04
CA MET A 162 14.00 4.41 18.80
C MET A 162 13.19 3.57 19.81
N SER A 163 12.37 4.20 20.62
CA SER A 163 11.44 3.52 21.51
C SER A 163 10.26 2.95 20.72
N ILE A 164 9.73 1.81 21.16
CA ILE A 164 8.47 1.26 20.61
C ILE A 164 7.33 2.28 20.69
N ARG A 165 7.38 3.21 21.66
CA ARG A 165 6.42 4.32 21.79
C ARG A 165 6.52 5.34 20.66
N ASP A 166 7.71 5.50 20.06
CA ASP A 166 7.95 6.47 18.98
C ASP A 166 7.42 5.96 17.62
N VAL A 167 7.24 4.65 17.49
CA VAL A 167 6.76 4.01 16.24
C VAL A 167 5.24 4.04 16.12
N GLY A 168 4.52 4.29 17.22
CA GLY A 168 3.06 4.33 17.26
C GLY A 168 2.43 2.96 16.93
N GLY A 169 1.74 2.36 17.90
CA GLY A 169 0.99 1.11 17.70
C GLY A 169 -0.35 1.35 16.97
N PRO A 170 -1.19 0.32 16.83
CA PRO A 170 -2.51 0.41 16.17
C PRO A 170 -3.41 1.52 16.73
N VAL A 171 -3.25 1.87 18.03
CA VAL A 171 -3.98 2.96 18.68
C VAL A 171 -3.57 4.31 18.09
N ALA A 172 -2.27 4.56 17.92
CA ALA A 172 -1.80 5.81 17.32
C ALA A 172 -2.25 5.93 15.85
N VAL A 173 -2.21 4.85 15.08
CA VAL A 173 -2.73 4.84 13.70
C VAL A 173 -4.23 5.20 13.68
N TYR A 174 -5.01 4.69 14.63
CA TYR A 174 -6.42 5.04 14.77
C TYR A 174 -6.61 6.53 15.11
N GLU A 175 -5.88 7.04 16.11
CA GLU A 175 -5.96 8.45 16.55
C GLU A 175 -5.61 9.41 15.41
N PHE A 176 -4.51 9.19 14.73
CA PHE A 176 -4.11 10.00 13.56
C PHE A 176 -5.13 9.94 12.42
N THR A 177 -5.72 8.77 12.18
CA THR A 177 -6.79 8.63 11.18
C THR A 177 -8.01 9.48 11.54
N GLU A 178 -8.43 9.48 12.79
CA GLU A 178 -9.57 10.29 13.23
C GLU A 178 -9.26 11.79 13.18
N ILE A 179 -8.02 12.19 13.52
CA ILE A 179 -7.56 13.59 13.39
C ILE A 179 -7.61 14.03 11.92
N ALA A 180 -7.01 13.23 11.01
CA ALA A 180 -6.98 13.54 9.58
C ALA A 180 -8.40 13.61 9.00
N ARG A 181 -9.26 12.65 9.34
CA ARG A 181 -10.66 12.62 8.92
C ARG A 181 -11.43 13.85 9.42
N LYS A 182 -11.32 14.16 10.71
CA LYS A 182 -12.02 15.30 11.32
C LYS A 182 -11.60 16.59 10.64
N ARG A 183 -10.31 16.81 10.45
CA ARG A 183 -9.77 17.99 9.77
C ARG A 183 -10.27 18.08 8.33
N SER A 184 -10.24 16.97 7.58
CA SER A 184 -10.73 16.95 6.20
C SER A 184 -12.23 17.29 6.10
N VAL A 185 -13.06 16.80 7.04
CA VAL A 185 -14.49 17.11 7.07
C VAL A 185 -14.74 18.58 7.46
N GLU A 186 -13.99 19.11 8.44
CA GLU A 186 -14.16 20.48 8.92
C GLU A 186 -13.71 21.53 7.89
N THR A 187 -12.64 21.26 7.15
CA THR A 187 -12.08 22.19 6.17
C THR A 187 -12.61 21.98 4.75
N GLY A 188 -13.23 20.82 4.47
CA GLY A 188 -13.56 20.39 3.10
C GLY A 188 -12.33 19.94 2.28
N ASP A 189 -11.12 20.00 2.87
CA ASP A 189 -9.87 19.59 2.23
C ASP A 189 -9.52 18.14 2.58
N TRP A 190 -9.66 17.26 1.62
CA TRP A 190 -9.34 15.84 1.76
C TRP A 190 -7.85 15.53 1.65
N GLY A 191 -7.01 16.53 1.36
CA GLY A 191 -5.56 16.42 1.29
C GLY A 191 -4.97 15.77 2.56
N PHE A 192 -5.43 16.21 3.73
CA PHE A 192 -4.95 15.67 5.01
C PHE A 192 -5.18 14.16 5.17
N LEU A 193 -6.32 13.66 4.69
CA LEU A 193 -6.61 12.23 4.75
C LEU A 193 -5.77 11.45 3.74
N ILE A 194 -5.57 12.01 2.56
CA ILE A 194 -4.73 11.41 1.50
C ILE A 194 -3.27 11.39 1.94
N ASP A 195 -2.75 12.48 2.52
CA ASP A 195 -1.40 12.55 3.09
C ASP A 195 -1.20 11.47 4.15
N TRP A 196 -2.21 11.26 5.02
CA TRP A 196 -2.15 10.22 6.04
C TRP A 196 -2.14 8.81 5.43
N ILE A 197 -2.98 8.53 4.44
CA ILE A 197 -3.00 7.24 3.73
C ILE A 197 -1.66 6.99 3.05
N ALA A 198 -1.12 7.99 2.36
CA ALA A 198 0.18 7.93 1.69
C ALA A 198 1.31 7.63 2.69
N PHE A 199 1.36 8.37 3.80
CA PHE A 199 2.33 8.18 4.87
C PHE A 199 2.26 6.76 5.45
N PHE A 200 1.05 6.29 5.79
CA PHE A 200 0.85 4.95 6.35
C PHE A 200 1.26 3.85 5.36
N SER A 201 0.87 3.99 4.09
CA SER A 201 1.22 3.03 3.05
C SER A 201 2.73 2.93 2.81
N ILE A 202 3.42 4.07 2.71
CA ILE A 202 4.87 4.10 2.52
C ILE A 202 5.61 3.47 3.71
N ASN A 203 5.20 3.82 4.94
CA ASN A 203 5.82 3.23 6.13
C ASN A 203 5.66 1.71 6.17
N LEU A 204 4.47 1.21 5.86
CA LEU A 204 4.23 -0.23 5.78
C LEU A 204 5.08 -0.89 4.69
N GLY A 205 5.21 -0.23 3.52
CA GLY A 205 6.06 -0.69 2.42
C GLY A 205 7.54 -0.76 2.83
N VAL A 206 8.06 0.29 3.47
CA VAL A 206 9.47 0.35 3.93
C VAL A 206 9.73 -0.71 4.98
N ILE A 207 8.89 -0.84 6.02
CA ILE A 207 9.06 -1.83 7.10
C ILE A 207 9.05 -3.24 6.52
N ASN A 208 8.11 -3.57 5.65
CA ASN A 208 8.02 -4.88 5.04
C ASN A 208 9.21 -5.18 4.10
N LEU A 209 9.71 -4.17 3.38
CA LEU A 209 10.90 -4.31 2.55
C LEU A 209 12.15 -4.62 3.40
N LEU A 210 12.31 -3.93 4.53
CA LEU A 210 13.41 -4.18 5.47
C LEU A 210 13.34 -5.60 6.07
N ILE A 211 12.14 -6.09 6.38
CA ILE A 211 11.94 -7.45 6.90
C ILE A 211 12.30 -8.49 5.85
N VAL A 212 11.89 -8.29 4.59
CA VAL A 212 12.18 -9.21 3.48
C VAL A 212 13.69 -9.26 3.18
N THR A 213 14.37 -8.12 3.22
CA THR A 213 15.82 -8.02 2.92
C THR A 213 16.71 -8.38 4.10
N GLY A 214 16.21 -8.22 5.33
CA GLY A 214 16.98 -8.49 6.57
C GLY A 214 17.00 -9.96 7.03
N LYS A 215 16.25 -10.84 6.39
CA LYS A 215 16.19 -12.28 6.74
C LYS A 215 17.15 -13.11 5.90
N HIS A 216 18.44 -12.82 5.96
CA HIS A 216 19.46 -13.80 5.61
C HIS A 216 20.55 -13.80 6.67
N PRO A 217 20.69 -14.93 7.42
CA PRO A 217 21.96 -15.24 8.06
C PRO A 217 22.99 -15.62 7.01
#